data_642c120882641b093156d6ef045723c2
#
_entry.id   642c120882641b093156d6ef045723c2
#
_cell.length_a   1.000
_cell.length_b   1.000
_cell.length_c   1.000
_cell.angle_alpha   90.00
_cell.angle_beta   90.00
_cell.angle_gamma   90.00
#
_symmetry.space_group_name_H-M   'P 1'
#
loop_
_entity.id
_entity.type
_entity.pdbx_description
1 polymer ?
#
loop_
_entity_poly.entity_id
_entity_poly.type
_entity_poly.pdbx_seq_one_letter_code
_entity_poly.pdbx_strand_id
1 'polypeptide(L)'
;MSQVKYALETCPANCTSADFPAVDFNDCTDAFVSEESEITDIWISPEDDSTPGEPKYKPTDWLSKAAWETATAQTGAGIRRLTVIGDKPLPEVNASRNVSRGRIVPGQATHTVNFDIDDVTPENYALMRRAQCGGSWVMWYATKRFIYGGAKGFSANVLNAGEVLQRGDNFTVLSFIMTWKAQQSPPRA
;
A
#
# COMPACT_ATOMS: atom_id res chain seq x y z
N MET A 1 -0.90 -28.24 6.40
CA MET A 1 -0.45 -27.11 5.57
C MET A 1 0.22 -26.11 6.47
N SER A 2 1.50 -25.81 6.26
CA SER A 2 2.22 -24.80 7.04
C SER A 2 1.64 -23.44 6.70
N GLN A 3 1.09 -22.73 7.68
CA GLN A 3 0.64 -21.35 7.49
C GLN A 3 1.89 -20.48 7.28
N VAL A 4 2.00 -19.86 6.13
CA VAL A 4 3.02 -18.86 5.90
C VAL A 4 2.61 -17.63 6.70
N LYS A 5 3.36 -17.31 7.75
CA LYS A 5 3.23 -16.05 8.48
C LYS A 5 4.27 -15.07 7.94
N TYR A 6 3.84 -13.85 7.70
CA TYR A 6 4.77 -12.78 7.40
C TYR A 6 5.51 -12.37 8.68
N ALA A 7 6.82 -12.20 8.60
CA ALA A 7 7.60 -11.70 9.73
C ALA A 7 7.35 -10.19 9.87
N LEU A 8 6.91 -9.75 11.05
CA LEU A 8 6.72 -8.34 11.35
C LEU A 8 8.09 -7.68 11.50
N GLU A 9 8.42 -6.74 10.62
CA GLU A 9 9.51 -5.83 10.88
C GLU A 9 9.04 -4.77 11.87
N THR A 10 9.55 -4.85 13.09
CA THR A 10 9.33 -3.80 14.10
C THR A 10 10.17 -2.58 13.70
N CYS A 11 9.50 -1.52 13.26
CA CYS A 11 10.14 -0.22 13.26
C CYS A 11 10.60 0.11 14.69
N PRO A 12 11.82 0.60 14.88
CA PRO A 12 12.22 1.10 16.20
C PRO A 12 11.20 2.16 16.64
N ALA A 13 10.60 1.96 17.80
CA ALA A 13 9.51 2.78 18.32
C ALA A 13 9.89 4.25 18.55
N ASN A 14 11.16 4.59 18.43
CA ASN A 14 11.68 5.92 18.65
C ASN A 14 12.61 6.35 17.51
N CYS A 15 12.15 7.29 16.72
CA CYS A 15 13.05 8.06 15.82
C CYS A 15 14.06 8.94 16.60
N THR A 16 14.24 8.72 17.89
CA THR A 16 15.13 9.46 18.76
C THR A 16 16.47 8.77 19.00
N SER A 17 16.66 7.56 18.49
CA SER A 17 17.95 6.88 18.57
C SER A 17 18.94 7.59 17.68
N ALA A 18 19.97 8.18 18.29
CA ALA A 18 21.11 8.75 17.58
C ALA A 18 21.98 7.69 16.92
N ASP A 19 21.75 6.44 17.24
CA ASP A 19 22.51 5.31 16.72
C ASP A 19 21.80 4.69 15.52
N PHE A 20 22.54 4.58 14.44
CA PHE A 20 22.12 3.75 13.33
C PHE A 20 22.01 2.30 13.82
N PRO A 21 20.96 1.56 13.45
CA PRO A 21 20.90 0.14 13.72
C PRO A 21 22.19 -0.50 13.16
N ALA A 22 22.79 -1.39 13.94
CA ALA A 22 23.94 -2.13 13.48
C ALA A 22 23.52 -2.89 12.21
N VAL A 23 24.02 -2.42 11.10
CA VAL A 23 23.88 -3.13 9.82
C VAL A 23 25.03 -4.13 9.83
N ASP A 24 24.72 -5.39 9.98
CA ASP A 24 25.68 -6.45 9.78
C ASP A 24 26.02 -6.49 8.28
N PHE A 25 27.11 -5.83 7.91
CA PHE A 25 27.65 -5.91 6.55
C PHE A 25 28.36 -7.26 6.31
N ASN A 26 28.13 -8.23 7.17
CA ASN A 26 28.69 -9.54 7.04
C ASN A 26 27.94 -10.34 5.99
N ASP A 27 28.69 -10.66 5.06
CA ASP A 27 28.62 -11.74 4.09
C ASP A 27 28.16 -11.36 2.70
N CYS A 28 29.19 -11.23 1.89
CA CYS A 28 29.10 -11.48 0.44
C CYS A 28 28.56 -12.90 0.11
N THR A 29 28.14 -13.69 1.08
CA THR A 29 27.56 -15.02 0.93
C THR A 29 26.06 -15.03 0.99
N ASP A 30 25.44 -14.07 1.63
CA ASP A 30 24.00 -13.86 1.46
C ASP A 30 23.78 -13.25 0.09
N ALA A 31 23.34 -14.07 -0.83
CA ALA A 31 22.93 -13.62 -2.13
C ALA A 31 22.09 -12.36 -1.93
N PHE A 32 22.57 -11.24 -2.44
CA PHE A 32 21.78 -10.05 -2.62
C PHE A 32 20.55 -10.49 -3.42
N VAL A 33 19.49 -10.84 -2.73
CA VAL A 33 18.22 -11.03 -3.37
C VAL A 33 17.78 -9.63 -3.69
N SER A 34 18.09 -9.18 -4.90
CA SER A 34 17.44 -7.98 -5.43
C SER A 34 15.94 -8.25 -5.33
N GLU A 35 15.29 -7.57 -4.40
CA GLU A 35 13.84 -7.67 -4.29
C GLU A 35 13.29 -7.16 -5.60
N GLU A 36 12.57 -8.02 -6.29
CA GLU A 36 11.65 -7.55 -7.32
C GLU A 36 10.61 -6.71 -6.59
N SER A 37 10.80 -5.41 -6.62
CA SER A 37 10.05 -4.43 -5.83
C SER A 37 8.73 -4.03 -6.47
N GLU A 38 8.26 -4.80 -7.45
CA GLU A 38 6.99 -4.58 -8.11
C GLU A 38 5.83 -4.86 -7.17
N ILE A 39 4.86 -3.97 -7.14
CA ILE A 39 3.59 -4.20 -6.44
C ILE A 39 2.77 -5.16 -7.30
N THR A 40 2.45 -6.31 -6.74
CA THR A 40 1.71 -7.38 -7.44
C THR A 40 0.26 -7.46 -7.02
N ASP A 41 -0.04 -7.06 -5.80
CA ASP A 41 -1.38 -7.15 -5.24
C ASP A 41 -1.73 -5.89 -4.45
N ILE A 42 -2.97 -5.47 -4.59
CA ILE A 42 -3.57 -4.40 -3.80
C ILE A 42 -4.88 -4.91 -3.21
N TRP A 43 -5.08 -4.67 -1.93
CA TRP A 43 -6.37 -4.86 -1.26
C TRP A 43 -6.99 -3.52 -0.97
N ILE A 44 -8.25 -3.40 -1.27
CA ILE A 44 -9.02 -2.18 -1.08
C ILE A 44 -10.25 -2.48 -0.25
N SER A 45 -10.50 -1.67 0.77
CA SER A 45 -11.73 -1.65 1.55
C SER A 45 -12.34 -0.26 1.51
N PRO A 46 -13.65 -0.13 1.49
CA PRO A 46 -14.28 1.15 1.80
C PRO A 46 -13.84 1.61 3.19
N GLU A 47 -13.70 2.92 3.37
CA GLU A 47 -13.57 3.52 4.70
C GLU A 47 -14.85 3.31 5.51
N ASP A 48 -14.72 3.14 6.82
CA ASP A 48 -15.89 3.02 7.70
C ASP A 48 -16.52 4.41 7.93
N ASP A 49 -17.79 4.54 7.61
CA ASP A 49 -18.54 5.79 7.78
C ASP A 49 -18.60 6.27 9.24
N SER A 50 -18.48 5.34 10.19
CA SER A 50 -18.51 5.64 11.63
C SER A 50 -17.14 5.95 12.23
N THR A 51 -16.06 5.51 11.58
CA THR A 51 -14.69 5.68 12.08
C THR A 51 -13.77 6.08 10.93
N PRO A 52 -13.65 7.40 10.65
CA PRO A 52 -12.79 7.89 9.58
C PRO A 52 -11.35 7.40 9.71
N GLY A 53 -10.76 6.97 8.61
CA GLY A 53 -9.40 6.43 8.56
C GLY A 53 -9.31 4.94 8.90
N GLU A 54 -10.40 4.28 9.27
CA GLU A 54 -10.43 2.82 9.48
C GLU A 54 -11.16 2.10 8.33
N PRO A 55 -10.73 0.89 8.00
CA PRO A 55 -11.40 0.09 6.98
C PRO A 55 -12.71 -0.49 7.53
N LYS A 56 -13.74 -0.45 6.72
CA LYS A 56 -15.01 -1.12 7.02
C LYS A 56 -14.83 -2.65 7.13
N TYR A 57 -13.94 -3.19 6.32
CA TYR A 57 -13.58 -4.60 6.31
C TYR A 57 -12.07 -4.74 6.46
N LYS A 58 -11.63 -5.61 7.35
CA LYS A 58 -10.22 -5.89 7.61
C LYS A 58 -10.00 -7.39 7.81
N PRO A 59 -8.80 -7.92 7.50
CA PRO A 59 -8.48 -9.30 7.84
C PRO A 59 -8.43 -9.47 9.36
N THR A 60 -8.79 -10.64 9.84
CA THR A 60 -8.72 -10.96 11.28
C THR A 60 -7.29 -11.01 11.79
N ASP A 61 -6.37 -11.41 10.93
CA ASP A 61 -4.92 -11.38 11.18
C ASP A 61 -4.21 -10.97 9.88
N TRP A 62 -3.70 -9.76 9.85
CA TRP A 62 -3.03 -9.22 8.67
C TRP A 62 -1.67 -9.87 8.35
N LEU A 63 -1.10 -10.60 9.32
CA LEU A 63 0.13 -11.39 9.14
C LEU A 63 -0.14 -12.76 8.52
N SER A 64 -1.39 -13.17 8.42
CA SER A 64 -1.78 -14.49 7.92
C SER A 64 -2.34 -14.40 6.50
N LYS A 65 -1.69 -15.07 5.56
CA LYS A 65 -2.20 -15.20 4.19
C LYS A 65 -3.61 -15.80 4.14
N ALA A 66 -3.89 -16.80 4.97
CA ALA A 66 -5.21 -17.44 5.01
C ALA A 66 -6.31 -16.47 5.48
N ALA A 67 -6.00 -15.53 6.38
CA ALA A 67 -6.95 -14.51 6.79
C ALA A 67 -7.26 -13.53 5.66
N TRP A 68 -6.29 -13.19 4.82
CA TRP A 68 -6.51 -12.40 3.61
C TRP A 68 -7.37 -13.13 2.59
N GLU A 69 -7.11 -14.40 2.34
CA GLU A 69 -7.91 -15.23 1.44
C GLU A 69 -9.36 -15.32 1.93
N THR A 70 -9.57 -15.49 3.23
CA THR A 70 -10.92 -15.50 3.83
C THR A 70 -11.61 -14.14 3.69
N ALA A 71 -10.91 -13.04 3.95
CA ALA A 71 -11.46 -11.69 3.88
C ALA A 71 -11.84 -11.30 2.44
N THR A 72 -11.13 -11.80 1.44
CA THR A 72 -11.41 -11.53 0.02
C THR A 72 -12.46 -12.45 -0.58
N ALA A 73 -12.69 -13.63 0.00
CA ALA A 73 -13.67 -14.60 -0.49
C ALA A 73 -15.12 -14.24 -0.18
N GLN A 74 -15.37 -13.20 0.62
CA GLN A 74 -16.73 -12.78 0.97
C GLN A 74 -17.40 -12.09 -0.21
N THR A 75 -18.42 -12.71 -0.73
CA THR A 75 -19.22 -12.23 -1.87
C THR A 75 -20.00 -10.98 -1.47
N GLY A 76 -19.77 -9.87 -2.15
CA GLY A 76 -20.59 -8.66 -2.09
C GLY A 76 -20.28 -7.64 -1.00
N ALA A 77 -19.57 -8.01 0.05
CA ALA A 77 -19.19 -7.08 1.11
C ALA A 77 -17.86 -7.56 1.70
N GLY A 78 -16.74 -7.02 1.27
CA GLY A 78 -15.43 -7.46 1.73
C GLY A 78 -14.29 -6.61 1.22
N ILE A 79 -13.10 -7.05 1.53
CA ILE A 79 -11.88 -6.50 0.94
C ILE A 79 -11.80 -6.99 -0.51
N ARG A 80 -11.64 -6.08 -1.45
CA ARG A 80 -11.39 -6.44 -2.83
C ARG A 80 -9.89 -6.57 -3.06
N ARG A 81 -9.47 -7.73 -3.53
CA ARG A 81 -8.11 -7.96 -4.01
C ARG A 81 -8.04 -7.65 -5.50
N LEU A 82 -7.01 -6.94 -5.89
CA LEU A 82 -6.66 -6.63 -7.27
C LEU A 82 -5.26 -7.15 -7.53
N THR A 83 -5.10 -7.93 -8.58
CA THR A 83 -3.78 -8.26 -9.12
C THR A 83 -3.39 -7.12 -10.06
N VAL A 84 -2.23 -6.55 -9.83
CA VAL A 84 -1.81 -5.30 -10.46
C VAL A 84 -0.35 -5.35 -10.86
N ILE A 85 0.03 -4.42 -11.73
CA ILE A 85 1.41 -4.06 -12.01
C ILE A 85 1.59 -2.65 -11.48
N GLY A 86 2.40 -2.48 -10.45
CA GLY A 86 2.48 -1.18 -9.80
C GLY A 86 3.85 -0.83 -9.25
N ASP A 87 4.02 0.47 -9.02
CA ASP A 87 5.21 1.04 -8.43
C ASP A 87 4.88 2.02 -7.31
N LYS A 88 5.84 2.19 -6.43
CA LYS A 88 5.79 3.19 -5.36
C LYS A 88 7.00 4.09 -5.46
N PRO A 89 6.88 5.27 -6.06
CA PRO A 89 7.97 6.23 -6.13
C PRO A 89 8.37 6.74 -4.73
N LEU A 90 9.53 7.37 -4.66
CA LEU A 90 10.01 8.00 -3.43
C LEU A 90 8.99 9.03 -2.95
N PRO A 91 8.65 9.04 -1.64
CA PRO A 91 7.72 10.02 -1.10
C PRO A 91 8.20 11.45 -1.27
N GLU A 92 7.30 12.34 -1.63
CA GLU A 92 7.56 13.79 -1.64
C GLU A 92 7.48 14.33 -0.21
N VAL A 93 8.61 14.82 0.29
CA VAL A 93 8.67 15.41 1.63
C VAL A 93 8.13 16.84 1.58
N ASN A 94 7.05 17.09 2.29
CA ASN A 94 6.56 18.45 2.50
C ASN A 94 7.56 19.26 3.33
N ALA A 95 7.59 20.56 3.09
CA ALA A 95 8.52 21.48 3.75
C ALA A 95 8.52 21.31 5.28
N SER A 96 9.71 21.20 5.85
CA SER A 96 9.90 21.18 7.29
C SER A 96 9.49 22.52 7.92
N ARG A 97 8.87 22.47 9.09
CA ARG A 97 8.53 23.66 9.86
C ARG A 97 9.60 23.96 10.91
N ASN A 98 10.09 25.19 10.92
CA ASN A 98 10.85 25.69 12.05
C ASN A 98 9.89 25.94 13.23
N VAL A 99 10.10 25.21 14.29
CA VAL A 99 9.42 25.42 15.57
C VAL A 99 10.38 26.18 16.50
N SER A 100 9.85 26.81 17.53
CA SER A 100 10.62 27.65 18.46
C SER A 100 11.97 27.04 18.89
N ARG A 101 12.99 27.84 18.99
CA ARG A 101 14.37 27.47 19.37
C ARG A 101 15.17 26.71 18.31
N GLY A 102 14.90 26.92 17.02
CA GLY A 102 15.67 26.32 15.93
C GLY A 102 15.44 24.82 15.71
N ARG A 103 14.43 24.23 16.35
CA ARG A 103 14.05 22.85 16.12
C ARG A 103 13.28 22.71 14.80
N ILE A 104 13.80 21.91 13.92
CA ILE A 104 13.16 21.58 12.66
C ILE A 104 12.28 20.35 12.88
N VAL A 105 10.99 20.46 12.60
CA VAL A 105 10.07 19.31 12.57
C VAL A 105 9.83 18.95 11.12
N PRO A 106 10.18 17.72 10.70
CA PRO A 106 9.89 17.29 9.34
C PRO A 106 8.38 17.31 9.10
N GLY A 107 8.00 17.79 7.93
CA GLY A 107 6.61 17.73 7.47
C GLY A 107 6.18 16.29 7.17
N GLN A 108 4.89 16.08 7.03
CA GLN A 108 4.37 14.81 6.51
C GLN A 108 4.83 14.65 5.05
N ALA A 109 5.26 13.44 4.70
CA ALA A 109 5.53 13.10 3.33
C ALA A 109 4.24 12.68 2.60
N THR A 110 4.15 13.02 1.34
CA THR A 110 3.10 12.51 0.44
C THR A 110 3.64 11.26 -0.23
N HIS A 111 3.00 10.15 0.05
CA HIS A 111 3.30 8.87 -0.57
C HIS A 111 2.35 8.65 -1.74
N THR A 112 2.86 8.07 -2.81
CA THR A 112 2.10 7.75 -4.01
C THR A 112 2.29 6.28 -4.34
N VAL A 113 1.22 5.64 -4.79
CA VAL A 113 1.24 4.32 -5.43
C VAL A 113 0.54 4.45 -6.76
N ASN A 114 1.23 4.07 -7.81
CA ASN A 114 0.69 3.95 -9.15
C ASN A 114 0.50 2.48 -9.46
N PHE A 115 -0.61 2.11 -10.05
CA PHE A 115 -0.82 0.74 -10.48
C PHE A 115 -1.79 0.63 -11.65
N ASP A 116 -1.55 -0.38 -12.44
CA ASP A 116 -2.35 -0.73 -13.60
C ASP A 116 -3.00 -2.10 -13.39
N ILE A 117 -4.24 -2.21 -13.83
CA ILE A 117 -5.00 -3.46 -13.88
C ILE A 117 -5.18 -3.80 -15.36
N ASP A 118 -4.68 -4.94 -15.78
CA ASP A 118 -4.79 -5.45 -17.15
C ASP A 118 -6.08 -6.26 -17.39
N ASP A 119 -6.72 -6.70 -16.31
CA ASP A 119 -8.00 -7.40 -16.35
C ASP A 119 -9.18 -6.42 -16.38
N VAL A 120 -9.64 -6.08 -17.56
CA VAL A 120 -10.75 -5.13 -17.81
C VAL A 120 -12.10 -5.85 -17.74
N THR A 121 -12.41 -6.45 -16.60
CA THR A 121 -13.75 -6.98 -16.34
C THR A 121 -14.76 -5.86 -16.07
N PRO A 122 -16.06 -6.10 -16.27
CA PRO A 122 -17.11 -5.15 -15.92
C PRO A 122 -17.03 -4.66 -14.46
N GLU A 123 -16.63 -5.53 -13.56
CA GLU A 123 -16.47 -5.23 -12.13
C GLU A 123 -15.29 -4.31 -11.87
N ASN A 124 -14.15 -4.53 -12.54
CA ASN A 124 -12.97 -3.66 -12.43
C ASN A 124 -13.24 -2.30 -13.09
N TYR A 125 -13.94 -2.30 -14.19
CA TYR A 125 -14.38 -1.06 -14.85
C TYR A 125 -15.34 -0.26 -13.96
N ALA A 126 -16.30 -0.91 -13.31
CA ALA A 126 -17.21 -0.27 -12.35
C ALA A 126 -16.45 0.29 -11.14
N LEU A 127 -15.41 -0.42 -10.66
CA LEU A 127 -14.53 0.06 -9.60
C LEU A 127 -13.79 1.34 -10.02
N MET A 128 -13.21 1.35 -11.21
CA MET A 128 -12.55 2.53 -11.78
C MET A 128 -13.52 3.73 -11.85
N ARG A 129 -14.71 3.53 -12.40
CA ARG A 129 -15.72 4.60 -12.47
C ARG A 129 -16.11 5.12 -11.08
N ARG A 130 -16.23 4.23 -10.10
CA ARG A 130 -16.48 4.64 -8.72
C ARG A 130 -15.32 5.45 -8.15
N ALA A 131 -14.08 5.08 -8.45
CA ALA A 131 -12.89 5.81 -8.03
C ALA A 131 -12.85 7.24 -8.63
N GLN A 132 -13.29 7.41 -9.87
CA GLN A 132 -13.39 8.71 -10.52
C GLN A 132 -14.38 9.66 -9.82
N CYS A 133 -15.36 9.14 -9.10
CA CYS A 133 -16.28 9.95 -8.30
C CYS A 133 -15.62 10.53 -7.04
N GLY A 134 -14.36 10.17 -6.76
CA GLY A 134 -13.64 10.55 -5.55
C GLY A 134 -13.98 9.66 -4.36
N GLY A 135 -13.27 9.85 -3.28
CA GLY A 135 -13.47 9.14 -2.01
C GLY A 135 -12.14 8.73 -1.37
N SER A 136 -12.22 8.51 -0.07
CA SER A 136 -11.13 7.90 0.70
C SER A 136 -11.32 6.40 0.75
N TRP A 137 -10.25 5.68 0.52
CA TRP A 137 -10.22 4.23 0.50
C TRP A 137 -9.16 3.76 1.45
N VAL A 138 -9.40 2.68 2.14
CA VAL A 138 -8.36 2.03 2.93
C VAL A 138 -7.74 0.93 2.08
N MET A 139 -6.43 0.97 1.97
CA MET A 139 -5.72 0.02 1.14
C MET A 139 -4.52 -0.61 1.84
N TRP A 140 -4.12 -1.73 1.30
CA TRP A 140 -2.88 -2.44 1.56
C TRP A 140 -2.29 -2.82 0.21
N TYR A 141 -0.99 -2.91 0.13
CA TYR A 141 -0.32 -3.41 -1.07
C TYR A 141 0.72 -4.46 -0.71
N ALA A 142 0.99 -5.33 -1.63
CA ALA A 142 2.04 -6.33 -1.47
C ALA A 142 2.95 -6.39 -2.69
N THR A 143 4.19 -6.70 -2.40
CA THR A 143 5.17 -7.21 -3.34
C THR A 143 5.18 -8.73 -3.27
N LYS A 144 6.00 -9.39 -4.07
CA LYS A 144 6.15 -10.85 -3.98
C LYS A 144 6.56 -11.35 -2.59
N ARG A 145 7.16 -10.50 -1.75
CA ARG A 145 7.77 -10.87 -0.47
C ARG A 145 7.09 -10.27 0.74
N PHE A 146 6.61 -9.03 0.66
CA PHE A 146 6.09 -8.28 1.79
C PHE A 146 4.69 -7.74 1.53
N ILE A 147 3.91 -7.65 2.61
CA ILE A 147 2.65 -6.93 2.63
C ILE A 147 2.81 -5.65 3.45
N TYR A 148 2.25 -4.56 2.97
CA TYR A 148 2.35 -3.23 3.55
C TYR A 148 0.98 -2.70 3.94
N GLY A 149 0.90 -1.99 5.08
CA GLY A 149 -0.32 -1.33 5.54
C GLY A 149 -0.66 -1.63 7.00
N GLY A 150 -0.07 -2.68 7.58
CA GLY A 150 -0.35 -3.04 8.97
C GLY A 150 -1.78 -3.53 9.20
N ALA A 151 -2.20 -3.60 10.45
CA ALA A 151 -3.50 -4.14 10.85
C ALA A 151 -4.70 -3.30 10.36
N LYS A 152 -4.50 -2.01 10.12
CA LYS A 152 -5.59 -1.07 9.77
C LYS A 152 -5.58 -0.64 8.31
N GLY A 153 -4.49 -0.94 7.59
CA GLY A 153 -4.26 -0.34 6.29
C GLY A 153 -3.90 1.15 6.39
N PHE A 154 -3.95 1.84 5.30
CA PHE A 154 -3.80 3.29 5.26
C PHE A 154 -4.88 3.91 4.37
N SER A 155 -5.45 5.01 4.84
CA SER A 155 -6.44 5.76 4.09
C SER A 155 -5.76 6.49 2.94
N ALA A 156 -6.19 6.21 1.72
CA ALA A 156 -5.66 6.78 0.51
C ALA A 156 -6.75 7.48 -0.28
N ASN A 157 -6.39 8.61 -0.86
CA ASN A 157 -7.23 9.29 -1.83
C ASN A 157 -6.88 8.79 -3.23
N VAL A 158 -7.87 8.53 -4.03
CA VAL A 158 -7.67 8.27 -5.46
C VAL A 158 -7.53 9.62 -6.16
N LEU A 159 -6.31 9.93 -6.62
CA LEU A 159 -6.06 11.17 -7.34
C LEU A 159 -6.49 11.10 -8.80
N ASN A 160 -6.29 9.95 -9.40
CA ASN A 160 -6.63 9.73 -10.79
C ASN A 160 -6.94 8.25 -11.01
N ALA A 161 -7.96 8.00 -11.79
CA ALA A 161 -8.28 6.66 -12.28
C ALA A 161 -8.83 6.81 -13.69
N GLY A 162 -8.40 5.96 -14.60
CA GLY A 162 -8.82 6.06 -15.99
C GLY A 162 -8.45 4.84 -16.80
N GLU A 163 -9.12 4.75 -17.93
CA GLU A 163 -8.85 3.78 -18.95
C GLU A 163 -7.75 4.29 -19.87
N VAL A 164 -6.71 3.52 -20.05
CA VAL A 164 -5.62 3.82 -20.98
C VAL A 164 -5.71 2.89 -22.19
N LEU A 165 -6.00 3.48 -23.32
CA LEU A 165 -6.07 2.77 -24.61
C LEU A 165 -4.72 2.93 -25.31
N GLN A 166 -3.99 1.85 -25.49
CA GLN A 166 -2.73 1.89 -26.23
C GLN A 166 -2.96 1.61 -27.72
N ARG A 167 -2.38 2.47 -28.55
CA ARG A 167 -2.47 2.34 -30.01
C ARG A 167 -1.44 1.30 -30.49
N GLY A 168 -1.91 0.22 -31.07
CA GLY A 168 -1.07 -0.75 -31.79
C GLY A 168 -1.17 -2.16 -31.27
N ASP A 169 -0.72 -2.45 -30.07
CA ASP A 169 -0.71 -3.83 -29.55
C ASP A 169 -1.80 -4.14 -28.49
N ASN A 170 -2.80 -3.28 -28.42
CA ASN A 170 -4.16 -3.63 -28.05
C ASN A 170 -4.45 -4.07 -26.63
N PHE A 171 -3.71 -3.63 -25.63
CA PHE A 171 -4.14 -3.80 -24.27
C PHE A 171 -4.78 -2.53 -23.74
N THR A 172 -6.02 -2.66 -23.27
CA THR A 172 -6.63 -1.66 -22.41
C THR A 172 -6.21 -1.96 -21.01
N VAL A 173 -5.70 -0.96 -20.31
CA VAL A 173 -5.39 -1.06 -18.87
C VAL A 173 -6.18 -0.02 -18.10
N LEU A 174 -6.54 -0.36 -16.87
CA LEU A 174 -7.14 0.58 -15.95
C LEU A 174 -6.05 1.10 -15.01
N SER A 175 -5.70 2.38 -15.17
CA SER A 175 -4.64 3.02 -14.37
C SER A 175 -5.22 3.75 -13.17
N PHE A 176 -4.52 3.64 -12.04
CA PHE A 176 -4.89 4.30 -10.78
C PHE A 176 -3.67 4.98 -10.15
N ILE A 177 -3.90 6.17 -9.62
CA ILE A 177 -2.93 6.90 -8.80
C ILE A 177 -3.56 7.14 -7.44
N MET A 178 -2.98 6.56 -6.42
CA MET A 178 -3.43 6.72 -5.03
C MET A 178 -2.37 7.41 -4.19
N THR A 179 -2.79 8.32 -3.31
CA THR A 179 -1.90 9.03 -2.40
C THR A 179 -2.40 9.04 -0.98
N TRP A 180 -1.45 9.11 -0.05
CA TRP A 180 -1.72 9.36 1.36
C TRP A 180 -0.61 10.20 1.98
N LYS A 181 -0.88 10.78 3.15
CA LYS A 181 0.10 11.57 3.89
C LYS A 181 0.50 10.84 5.16
N ALA A 182 1.79 10.62 5.34
CA ALA A 182 2.35 10.01 6.53
C ALA A 182 3.77 10.53 6.78
N GLN A 183 4.25 10.46 8.01
CA GLN A 183 5.65 10.79 8.31
C GLN A 183 6.59 9.64 7.94
N GLN A 184 6.10 8.43 7.97
CA GLN A 184 6.89 7.21 7.74
C GLN A 184 6.21 6.35 6.68
N SER A 185 6.99 5.49 6.07
CA SER A 185 6.46 4.43 5.22
C SER A 185 5.54 3.49 6.05
N PRO A 186 4.53 2.89 5.42
CA PRO A 186 3.65 1.97 6.12
C PRO A 186 4.44 0.77 6.67
N PRO A 187 4.00 0.20 7.82
CA PRO A 187 4.59 -1.00 8.36
C PRO A 187 4.48 -2.15 7.35
N ARG A 188 5.50 -2.98 7.31
CA ARG A 188 5.54 -4.16 6.44
C ARG A 188 5.65 -5.46 7.25
N ALA A 189 5.25 -6.55 6.68
CA ALA A 189 5.36 -7.89 7.22
C ALA A 189 5.67 -8.90 6.12
#